data_77d3e55632c577f271447aafde70de60
#
_entry.id   77d3e55632c577f271447aafde70de60
#
_cell.length_a   1.000
_cell.length_b   1.000
_cell.length_c   1.000
_cell.angle_alpha   90.00
_cell.angle_beta   90.00
_cell.angle_gamma   90.00
#
_symmetry.space_group_name_H-M   'P 1'
#
loop_
_entity.id
_entity.type
_entity.pdbx_description
1 polymer ?
#
loop_
_entity_poly.entity_id
_entity_poly.type
_entity_poly.pdbx_seq_one_letter_code
_entity_poly.pdbx_strand_id
1 'polypeptide(L)'
;IFCSCLKGGFVKALIDLSQTDIELLLIENSGMADPSNMHQILEELERKVHRSYHYKGAACIVDSTSFLKQVQVLAPVQNQVASSNLIIVNKIDKVNNPVLLNIENRIKQINETANIYKTMYSKIPLDVLAMQLKDNDYIGETSNQPWNRPATYALECDGSLTDKGLTDFAHRLEDKVLRMKGFARVDDSWRQVDVVDKDVSINKTQLGKRDILTKSKLVIIGRDTEDFKSQIQEAWRLIFGIEPEIYSDYDLCG
;
A
#
# COMPACT_ATOMS: atom_id res chain seq x y z
N ILE A 1 -2.18 0.11 8.34
CA ILE A 1 -2.69 0.67 9.61
C ILE A 1 -3.53 -0.36 10.38
N PHE A 2 -4.18 -1.28 9.71
CA PHE A 2 -5.03 -2.29 10.35
C PHE A 2 -4.31 -3.58 10.75
N CYS A 3 -3.01 -3.58 10.79
CA CYS A 3 -2.22 -4.64 11.39
C CYS A 3 -2.49 -4.71 12.90
N SER A 4 -2.56 -5.90 13.47
CA SER A 4 -2.75 -6.07 14.92
C SER A 4 -1.73 -5.31 15.76
N CYS A 5 -0.49 -5.19 15.27
CA CYS A 5 0.57 -4.41 15.93
C CYS A 5 0.39 -2.89 15.84
N LEU A 6 -0.34 -2.37 14.85
CA LEU A 6 -0.60 -0.93 14.67
C LEU A 6 -2.02 -0.51 15.10
N LYS A 7 -2.93 -1.47 15.39
CA LYS A 7 -4.31 -1.17 15.82
C LYS A 7 -4.32 -0.27 17.05
N GLY A 8 -3.46 -0.53 18.02
CA GLY A 8 -3.37 0.28 19.25
C GLY A 8 -2.95 1.74 18.99
N GLY A 9 -1.96 1.95 18.12
CA GLY A 9 -1.51 3.29 17.71
C GLY A 9 -2.58 4.04 16.93
N PHE A 10 -3.29 3.37 16.02
CA PHE A 10 -4.38 3.95 15.25
C PHE A 10 -5.56 4.36 16.15
N VAL A 11 -5.99 3.47 17.05
CA VAL A 11 -7.04 3.75 18.06
C VAL A 11 -6.66 4.96 18.91
N LYS A 12 -5.42 5.01 19.41
CA LYS A 12 -4.92 6.16 20.17
C LYS A 12 -4.98 7.45 19.36
N ALA A 13 -4.52 7.43 18.11
CA ALA A 13 -4.57 8.61 17.25
C ALA A 13 -6.00 9.12 17.03
N LEU A 14 -6.99 8.23 16.87
CA LEU A 14 -8.40 8.61 16.76
C LEU A 14 -8.91 9.24 18.06
N ILE A 15 -8.55 8.71 19.22
CA ILE A 15 -8.93 9.30 20.52
C ILE A 15 -8.33 10.70 20.66
N ASP A 16 -7.05 10.87 20.36
CA ASP A 16 -6.36 12.16 20.46
C ASP A 16 -6.98 13.20 19.50
N LEU A 17 -7.23 12.81 18.24
CA LEU A 17 -7.86 13.67 17.24
C LEU A 17 -9.30 14.05 17.58
N SER A 18 -10.06 13.19 18.29
CA SER A 18 -11.42 13.50 18.71
C SER A 18 -11.50 14.69 19.69
N GLN A 19 -10.38 15.08 20.30
CA GLN A 19 -10.27 16.24 21.19
C GLN A 19 -10.05 17.56 20.44
N THR A 20 -9.84 17.51 19.13
CA THR A 20 -9.57 18.68 18.29
C THR A 20 -10.82 19.13 17.53
N ASP A 21 -10.79 20.35 16.98
CA ASP A 21 -11.92 20.94 16.25
C ASP A 21 -11.94 20.57 14.75
N ILE A 22 -11.42 19.40 14.39
CA ILE A 22 -11.47 18.93 12.99
C ILE A 22 -12.90 18.58 12.58
N GLU A 23 -13.28 19.00 11.39
CA GLU A 23 -14.60 18.69 10.79
C GLU A 23 -14.53 17.45 9.88
N LEU A 24 -13.37 17.16 9.28
CA LEU A 24 -13.16 16.05 8.38
C LEU A 24 -11.82 15.37 8.66
N LEU A 25 -11.86 14.05 8.80
CA LEU A 25 -10.68 13.19 8.90
C LEU A 25 -10.59 12.31 7.67
N LEU A 26 -9.49 12.43 6.92
CA LEU A 26 -9.15 11.54 5.82
C LEU A 26 -8.09 10.57 6.29
N ILE A 27 -8.31 9.28 6.04
CA ILE A 27 -7.42 8.20 6.45
C ILE A 27 -6.90 7.50 5.20
N GLU A 28 -5.58 7.58 4.97
CA GLU A 28 -4.93 6.76 3.96
C GLU A 28 -4.50 5.44 4.60
N ASN A 29 -5.02 4.36 4.06
CA ASN A 29 -4.62 3.01 4.45
C ASN A 29 -3.36 2.57 3.71
N SER A 30 -2.62 1.62 4.27
CA SER A 30 -1.59 0.92 3.50
C SER A 30 -2.23 0.17 2.33
N GLY A 31 -1.49 0.00 1.22
CA GLY A 31 -2.03 -0.57 -0.01
C GLY A 31 -2.61 -1.99 0.11
N MET A 32 -2.30 -2.72 1.20
CA MET A 32 -2.82 -4.07 1.45
C MET A 32 -3.87 -4.14 2.57
N ALA A 33 -4.14 -3.02 3.25
CA ALA A 33 -5.20 -2.96 4.25
C ALA A 33 -6.56 -2.80 3.59
N ASP A 34 -7.58 -3.46 4.13
CA ASP A 34 -8.96 -3.23 3.74
C ASP A 34 -9.74 -2.46 4.83
N PRO A 35 -10.70 -1.60 4.46
CA PRO A 35 -11.45 -0.81 5.41
C PRO A 35 -12.67 -1.55 6.00
N SER A 36 -12.84 -2.84 5.75
CA SER A 36 -14.04 -3.62 6.08
C SER A 36 -14.40 -3.63 7.57
N ASN A 37 -13.41 -3.47 8.45
CA ASN A 37 -13.62 -3.45 9.91
C ASN A 37 -13.69 -2.04 10.51
N MET A 38 -13.83 -0.98 9.69
CA MET A 38 -13.84 0.40 10.20
C MET A 38 -15.03 0.66 11.14
N HIS A 39 -16.22 0.17 10.78
CA HIS A 39 -17.40 0.28 11.64
C HIS A 39 -17.15 -0.30 13.03
N GLN A 40 -16.65 -1.53 13.10
CA GLN A 40 -16.34 -2.18 14.38
C GLN A 40 -15.33 -1.38 15.20
N ILE A 41 -14.29 -0.81 14.56
CA ILE A 41 -13.32 0.03 15.25
C ILE A 41 -13.98 1.29 15.82
N LEU A 42 -14.85 1.94 15.06
CA LEU A 42 -15.54 3.16 15.52
C LEU A 42 -16.55 2.88 16.62
N GLU A 43 -17.28 1.76 16.57
CA GLU A 43 -18.16 1.30 17.66
C GLU A 43 -17.39 1.03 18.96
N GLU A 44 -16.24 0.33 18.87
CA GLU A 44 -15.36 0.10 20.03
C GLU A 44 -14.83 1.41 20.65
N LEU A 45 -14.72 2.47 19.82
CA LEU A 45 -14.21 3.78 20.23
C LEU A 45 -15.28 4.73 20.77
N GLU A 46 -16.56 4.52 20.50
CA GLU A 46 -17.63 5.47 20.80
C GLU A 46 -17.62 5.97 22.25
N ARG A 47 -17.28 5.09 23.18
CA ARG A 47 -17.19 5.44 24.63
C ARG A 47 -15.86 6.07 25.07
N LYS A 48 -14.87 6.15 24.15
CA LYS A 48 -13.51 6.60 24.45
C LYS A 48 -13.17 7.93 23.80
N VAL A 49 -13.96 8.34 22.81
CA VAL A 49 -13.75 9.60 22.07
C VAL A 49 -14.52 10.76 22.69
N HIS A 50 -13.97 11.95 22.57
CA HIS A 50 -14.62 13.17 23.03
C HIS A 50 -15.76 13.60 22.09
N ARG A 51 -15.53 13.46 20.78
CA ARG A 51 -16.54 13.69 19.71
C ARG A 51 -16.67 12.42 18.88
N SER A 52 -17.92 11.99 18.66
CA SER A 52 -18.21 10.82 17.84
C SER A 52 -17.81 11.03 16.38
N TYR A 53 -17.28 9.98 15.78
CA TYR A 53 -16.99 9.95 14.36
C TYR A 53 -18.20 9.46 13.57
N HIS A 54 -18.50 10.16 12.47
CA HIS A 54 -19.50 9.71 11.51
C HIS A 54 -18.78 9.16 10.28
N TYR A 55 -18.79 7.85 10.11
CA TYR A 55 -18.18 7.21 8.96
C TYR A 55 -18.89 7.63 7.67
N LYS A 56 -18.14 8.09 6.69
CA LYS A 56 -18.67 8.54 5.39
C LYS A 56 -18.36 7.55 4.27
N GLY A 57 -17.86 6.37 4.60
CA GLY A 57 -17.51 5.35 3.63
C GLY A 57 -16.05 5.38 3.18
N ALA A 58 -15.74 4.56 2.21
CA ALA A 58 -14.40 4.39 1.68
C ALA A 58 -14.36 4.62 0.17
N ALA A 59 -13.21 5.16 -0.30
CA ALA A 59 -12.84 5.19 -1.69
C ALA A 59 -11.68 4.21 -1.94
N CYS A 60 -11.83 3.32 -2.91
CA CYS A 60 -10.77 2.42 -3.37
C CYS A 60 -10.18 2.93 -4.68
N ILE A 61 -8.85 3.09 -4.73
CA ILE A 61 -8.16 3.48 -5.96
C ILE A 61 -7.64 2.22 -6.64
N VAL A 62 -8.11 1.96 -7.85
CA VAL A 62 -7.79 0.81 -8.68
C VAL A 62 -6.81 1.23 -9.78
N ASP A 63 -5.66 0.58 -9.86
CA ASP A 63 -4.74 0.72 -10.99
C ASP A 63 -5.22 -0.14 -12.16
N SER A 64 -5.64 0.49 -13.26
CA SER A 64 -6.20 -0.20 -14.43
C SER A 64 -5.23 -1.18 -15.09
N THR A 65 -3.91 -1.00 -14.90
CA THR A 65 -2.89 -1.83 -15.53
C THR A 65 -2.69 -3.17 -14.83
N SER A 66 -2.99 -3.26 -13.53
CA SER A 66 -2.71 -4.44 -12.71
C SER A 66 -3.92 -5.06 -12.03
N PHE A 67 -5.04 -4.33 -11.92
CA PHE A 67 -6.22 -4.72 -11.15
C PHE A 67 -6.76 -6.11 -11.49
N LEU A 68 -6.98 -6.41 -12.77
CA LEU A 68 -7.58 -7.70 -13.18
C LEU A 68 -6.74 -8.91 -12.77
N LYS A 69 -5.42 -8.74 -12.68
CA LYS A 69 -4.50 -9.77 -12.18
C LYS A 69 -4.54 -9.85 -10.66
N GLN A 70 -4.48 -8.69 -9.99
CA GLN A 70 -4.43 -8.62 -8.53
C GLN A 70 -5.72 -9.11 -7.87
N VAL A 71 -6.88 -8.73 -8.40
CA VAL A 71 -8.18 -9.10 -7.85
C VAL A 71 -8.47 -10.61 -7.90
N GLN A 72 -7.74 -11.37 -8.73
CA GLN A 72 -7.88 -12.83 -8.80
C GLN A 72 -7.08 -13.55 -7.72
N VAL A 73 -5.99 -12.95 -7.25
CA VAL A 73 -5.01 -13.63 -6.39
C VAL A 73 -4.86 -13.00 -5.01
N LEU A 74 -5.35 -11.77 -4.81
CA LEU A 74 -5.19 -11.02 -3.56
C LEU A 74 -6.56 -10.76 -2.91
N ALA A 75 -6.86 -11.49 -1.86
CA ALA A 75 -8.08 -11.30 -1.07
C ALA A 75 -8.27 -9.86 -0.56
N PRO A 76 -7.21 -9.15 -0.10
CA PRO A 76 -7.35 -7.74 0.29
C PRO A 76 -7.90 -6.84 -0.82
N VAL A 77 -7.51 -7.06 -2.09
CA VAL A 77 -8.01 -6.27 -3.23
C VAL A 77 -9.51 -6.48 -3.45
N GLN A 78 -10.00 -7.72 -3.29
CA GLN A 78 -11.44 -8.00 -3.36
C GLN A 78 -12.19 -7.29 -2.23
N ASN A 79 -11.69 -7.37 -1.00
CA ASN A 79 -12.32 -6.74 0.16
C ASN A 79 -12.30 -5.20 0.08
N GLN A 80 -11.22 -4.62 -0.43
CA GLN A 80 -11.15 -3.17 -0.68
C GLN A 80 -12.26 -2.71 -1.64
N VAL A 81 -12.50 -3.44 -2.71
CA VAL A 81 -13.59 -3.15 -3.65
C VAL A 81 -14.95 -3.39 -3.01
N ALA A 82 -15.12 -4.51 -2.29
CA ALA A 82 -16.39 -4.88 -1.66
C ALA A 82 -16.84 -3.86 -0.60
N SER A 83 -15.89 -3.35 0.19
CA SER A 83 -16.15 -2.43 1.32
C SER A 83 -16.12 -0.95 0.94
N SER A 84 -15.93 -0.59 -0.33
CA SER A 84 -15.84 0.81 -0.77
C SER A 84 -17.07 1.25 -1.56
N ASN A 85 -17.55 2.46 -1.29
CA ASN A 85 -18.68 3.05 -2.01
C ASN A 85 -18.28 3.65 -3.35
N LEU A 86 -17.04 4.13 -3.41
CA LEU A 86 -16.49 4.78 -4.59
C LEU A 86 -15.23 4.03 -5.05
N ILE A 87 -15.24 3.60 -6.29
CA ILE A 87 -14.07 2.97 -6.91
C ILE A 87 -13.50 3.93 -7.96
N ILE A 88 -12.28 4.40 -7.72
CA ILE A 88 -11.58 5.31 -8.62
C ILE A 88 -10.66 4.49 -9.51
N VAL A 89 -11.06 4.24 -10.75
CA VAL A 89 -10.23 3.53 -11.74
C VAL A 89 -9.24 4.53 -12.32
N ASN A 90 -8.00 4.43 -11.89
CA ASN A 90 -6.90 5.32 -12.27
C ASN A 90 -6.05 4.73 -13.41
N LYS A 91 -5.24 5.58 -14.04
CA LYS A 91 -4.35 5.24 -15.18
C LYS A 91 -5.10 4.73 -16.40
N ILE A 92 -6.31 5.25 -16.66
CA ILE A 92 -7.11 4.81 -17.80
C ILE A 92 -6.45 5.06 -19.15
N ASP A 93 -5.48 5.96 -19.20
CA ASP A 93 -4.63 6.26 -20.36
C ASP A 93 -3.65 5.14 -20.72
N LYS A 94 -3.45 4.18 -19.83
CA LYS A 94 -2.49 3.06 -19.99
C LYS A 94 -3.13 1.79 -20.54
N VAL A 95 -4.44 1.76 -20.68
CA VAL A 95 -5.19 0.57 -21.11
C VAL A 95 -6.22 0.91 -22.19
N ASN A 96 -6.66 -0.08 -22.95
CA ASN A 96 -7.70 0.11 -23.98
C ASN A 96 -9.12 -0.06 -23.42
N ASN A 97 -10.13 0.35 -24.19
CA ASN A 97 -11.53 0.28 -23.79
C ASN A 97 -12.02 -1.14 -23.40
N PRO A 98 -11.67 -2.22 -24.12
CA PRO A 98 -12.04 -3.58 -23.70
C PRO A 98 -11.54 -3.95 -22.31
N VAL A 99 -10.32 -3.55 -21.94
CA VAL A 99 -9.76 -3.77 -20.59
C VAL A 99 -10.54 -2.96 -19.56
N LEU A 100 -10.87 -1.69 -19.83
CA LEU A 100 -11.67 -0.86 -18.94
C LEU A 100 -13.06 -1.47 -18.69
N LEU A 101 -13.71 -1.98 -19.72
CA LEU A 101 -15.01 -2.65 -19.59
C LEU A 101 -14.91 -3.89 -18.72
N ASN A 102 -13.86 -4.71 -18.88
CA ASN A 102 -13.62 -5.87 -18.03
C ASN A 102 -13.38 -5.48 -16.57
N ILE A 103 -12.66 -4.39 -16.31
CA ILE A 103 -12.46 -3.84 -14.97
C ILE A 103 -13.81 -3.44 -14.35
N GLU A 104 -14.62 -2.66 -15.06
CA GLU A 104 -15.94 -2.21 -14.59
C GLU A 104 -16.84 -3.41 -14.28
N ASN A 105 -16.90 -4.39 -15.18
CA ASN A 105 -17.66 -5.62 -14.97
C ASN A 105 -17.18 -6.39 -13.73
N ARG A 106 -15.86 -6.50 -13.55
CA ARG A 106 -15.30 -7.19 -12.39
C ARG A 106 -15.60 -6.45 -11.09
N ILE A 107 -15.50 -5.13 -11.06
CA ILE A 107 -15.90 -4.31 -9.91
C ILE A 107 -17.37 -4.56 -9.58
N LYS A 108 -18.26 -4.50 -10.58
CA LYS A 108 -19.70 -4.70 -10.38
C LYS A 108 -20.07 -6.13 -9.93
N GLN A 109 -19.31 -7.13 -10.31
CA GLN A 109 -19.46 -8.50 -9.79
C GLN A 109 -19.14 -8.61 -8.31
N ILE A 110 -18.19 -7.81 -7.81
CA ILE A 110 -17.78 -7.81 -6.39
C ILE A 110 -18.67 -6.89 -5.57
N ASN A 111 -18.98 -5.71 -6.11
CA ASN A 111 -19.77 -4.68 -5.46
C ASN A 111 -20.70 -4.00 -6.48
N GLU A 112 -21.93 -4.49 -6.58
CA GLU A 112 -22.92 -4.02 -7.52
C GLU A 112 -23.28 -2.54 -7.31
N THR A 113 -23.28 -2.09 -6.06
CA THR A 113 -23.68 -0.75 -5.65
C THR A 113 -22.59 0.30 -5.76
N ALA A 114 -21.32 -0.12 -5.94
CA ALA A 114 -20.19 0.80 -5.99
C ALA A 114 -20.33 1.82 -7.13
N ASN A 115 -20.07 3.08 -6.84
CA ASN A 115 -19.92 4.11 -7.87
C ASN A 115 -18.51 4.00 -8.48
N ILE A 116 -18.44 4.06 -9.80
CA ILE A 116 -17.16 3.95 -10.53
C ILE A 116 -16.82 5.31 -11.15
N TYR A 117 -15.64 5.85 -10.82
CA TYR A 117 -15.11 7.06 -11.42
C TYR A 117 -13.81 6.76 -12.14
N LYS A 118 -13.73 7.09 -13.43
CA LYS A 118 -12.54 6.83 -14.28
C LYS A 118 -11.69 8.08 -14.39
N THR A 119 -10.36 7.94 -14.18
CA THR A 119 -9.46 9.10 -14.13
C THR A 119 -8.03 8.77 -14.52
N MET A 120 -7.25 9.83 -14.70
CA MET A 120 -5.79 9.80 -14.80
C MET A 120 -5.19 10.61 -13.65
N TYR A 121 -4.06 10.15 -13.11
CA TYR A 121 -3.35 10.81 -12.00
C TYR A 121 -4.23 11.02 -10.75
N SER A 122 -5.21 10.14 -10.55
CA SER A 122 -6.19 10.20 -9.45
C SER A 122 -6.91 11.54 -9.31
N LYS A 123 -7.06 12.28 -10.40
CA LYS A 123 -7.78 13.56 -10.41
C LYS A 123 -9.26 13.32 -10.27
N ILE A 124 -9.84 13.70 -9.14
CA ILE A 124 -11.27 13.66 -8.86
C ILE A 124 -11.71 15.00 -8.26
N PRO A 125 -12.80 15.60 -8.71
CA PRO A 125 -13.36 16.78 -8.08
C PRO A 125 -13.81 16.46 -6.64
N LEU A 126 -13.57 17.39 -5.71
CA LEU A 126 -13.90 17.19 -4.30
C LEU A 126 -15.40 17.05 -4.04
N ASP A 127 -16.23 17.74 -4.81
CA ASP A 127 -17.67 17.61 -4.77
C ASP A 127 -18.14 16.21 -5.18
N VAL A 128 -17.56 15.63 -6.23
CA VAL A 128 -17.82 14.22 -6.62
C VAL A 128 -17.42 13.27 -5.51
N LEU A 129 -16.25 13.46 -4.90
CA LEU A 129 -15.81 12.66 -3.78
C LEU A 129 -16.80 12.75 -2.62
N ALA A 130 -17.18 13.97 -2.21
CA ALA A 130 -18.11 14.20 -1.10
C ALA A 130 -19.51 13.64 -1.36
N MET A 131 -20.02 13.73 -2.58
CA MET A 131 -21.35 13.24 -2.96
C MET A 131 -21.42 11.71 -3.07
N GLN A 132 -20.32 11.05 -3.43
CA GLN A 132 -20.27 9.61 -3.67
C GLN A 132 -19.94 8.81 -2.42
N LEU A 133 -19.26 9.42 -1.44
CA LEU A 133 -18.98 8.78 -0.16
C LEU A 133 -20.23 8.79 0.71
N LYS A 134 -20.72 7.60 0.99
CA LYS A 134 -21.83 7.34 1.89
C LYS A 134 -21.44 6.19 2.79
N ASP A 135 -22.00 6.14 3.96
CA ASP A 135 -21.91 4.96 4.81
C ASP A 135 -22.43 3.74 4.04
N ASN A 136 -21.74 2.63 4.13
CA ASN A 136 -22.20 1.37 3.58
C ASN A 136 -22.30 0.34 4.69
N ASP A 137 -23.33 -0.48 4.62
CA ASP A 137 -23.59 -1.55 5.56
C ASP A 137 -22.77 -2.82 5.24
N TYR A 138 -21.56 -2.66 4.65
CA TYR A 138 -20.74 -3.82 4.34
C TYR A 138 -20.33 -4.53 5.64
N ILE A 139 -20.85 -5.73 5.85
CA ILE A 139 -20.48 -6.63 6.93
C ILE A 139 -19.75 -7.80 6.29
N GLY A 140 -18.42 -7.73 6.26
CA GLY A 140 -17.56 -8.80 5.74
C GLY A 140 -16.42 -9.09 6.69
N GLU A 141 -15.87 -10.31 6.57
CA GLU A 141 -14.65 -10.64 7.31
C GLU A 141 -13.48 -9.84 6.75
N THR A 142 -12.72 -9.23 7.65
CA THR A 142 -11.51 -8.50 7.25
C THR A 142 -10.44 -9.48 6.75
N SER A 143 -9.80 -9.13 5.64
CA SER A 143 -8.61 -9.83 5.14
C SER A 143 -7.33 -9.40 5.86
N ASN A 144 -7.40 -8.50 6.84
CA ASN A 144 -6.26 -8.01 7.61
C ASN A 144 -5.71 -9.06 8.60
N GLN A 145 -5.56 -10.29 8.14
CA GLN A 145 -5.01 -11.40 8.92
C GLN A 145 -3.52 -11.57 8.62
N PRO A 146 -2.70 -12.00 9.61
CA PRO A 146 -1.27 -12.15 9.41
C PRO A 146 -0.90 -13.02 8.20
N TRP A 147 -1.65 -14.11 7.96
CA TRP A 147 -1.40 -15.06 6.87
C TRP A 147 -1.85 -14.57 5.48
N ASN A 148 -2.62 -13.49 5.41
CA ASN A 148 -3.04 -12.87 4.13
C ASN A 148 -2.11 -11.75 3.68
N ARG A 149 -1.02 -11.50 4.42
CA ARG A 149 -0.09 -10.43 4.10
C ARG A 149 0.99 -10.93 3.16
N PRO A 150 1.37 -10.12 2.17
CA PRO A 150 2.60 -10.37 1.44
C PRO A 150 3.79 -10.34 2.41
N ALA A 151 4.77 -11.16 2.14
CA ALA A 151 6.03 -11.12 2.90
C ALA A 151 6.69 -9.75 2.74
N THR A 152 7.08 -9.15 3.85
CA THR A 152 7.77 -7.86 3.87
C THR A 152 9.15 -8.02 4.47
N TYR A 153 10.15 -7.50 3.77
CA TYR A 153 11.54 -7.53 4.19
C TYR A 153 12.12 -6.12 4.18
N ALA A 154 12.80 -5.76 5.25
CA ALA A 154 13.66 -4.59 5.28
C ALA A 154 15.09 -5.04 4.98
N LEU A 155 15.71 -4.44 3.95
CA LEU A 155 17.09 -4.66 3.57
C LEU A 155 17.89 -3.42 3.95
N GLU A 156 18.95 -3.59 4.70
CA GLU A 156 19.90 -2.55 5.04
C GLU A 156 21.30 -2.92 4.54
N CYS A 157 22.03 -1.93 4.06
CA CYS A 157 23.36 -2.14 3.52
C CYS A 157 24.25 -0.91 3.72
N ASP A 158 25.47 -1.16 4.18
CA ASP A 158 26.55 -0.18 4.12
C ASP A 158 27.31 -0.34 2.82
N GLY A 159 27.72 0.76 2.22
CA GLY A 159 28.50 0.79 1.01
C GLY A 159 27.87 1.61 -0.09
N SER A 160 28.66 1.87 -1.13
CA SER A 160 28.20 2.62 -2.31
C SER A 160 27.57 1.66 -3.32
N LEU A 161 26.36 2.00 -3.75
CA LEU A 161 25.61 1.28 -4.76
C LEU A 161 25.71 2.01 -6.11
N THR A 162 25.11 1.45 -7.16
CA THR A 162 25.02 2.10 -8.45
C THR A 162 23.57 2.13 -8.94
N ASP A 163 23.18 3.17 -9.69
CA ASP A 163 21.84 3.28 -10.28
C ASP A 163 21.55 2.06 -11.17
N LYS A 164 22.53 1.59 -11.95
CA LYS A 164 22.41 0.37 -12.76
C LYS A 164 22.20 -0.87 -11.91
N GLY A 165 22.99 -1.04 -10.85
CA GLY A 165 22.87 -2.19 -9.94
C GLY A 165 21.51 -2.25 -9.26
N LEU A 166 20.96 -1.11 -8.83
CA LEU A 166 19.62 -1.04 -8.25
C LEU A 166 18.54 -1.43 -9.27
N THR A 167 18.69 -1.01 -10.52
CA THR A 167 17.78 -1.41 -11.61
C THR A 167 17.89 -2.90 -11.90
N ASP A 168 19.10 -3.44 -12.02
CA ASP A 168 19.34 -4.87 -12.27
C ASP A 168 18.80 -5.72 -11.11
N PHE A 169 18.93 -5.25 -9.87
CA PHE A 169 18.36 -5.90 -8.68
C PHE A 169 16.84 -5.95 -8.73
N ALA A 170 16.19 -4.82 -9.05
CA ALA A 170 14.74 -4.77 -9.18
C ALA A 170 14.23 -5.73 -10.27
N HIS A 171 14.85 -5.74 -11.44
CA HIS A 171 14.46 -6.64 -12.54
C HIS A 171 14.71 -8.11 -12.23
N ARG A 172 15.75 -8.44 -11.47
CA ARG A 172 16.02 -9.84 -11.09
C ARG A 172 14.92 -10.42 -10.19
N LEU A 173 14.21 -9.57 -9.46
CA LEU A 173 13.15 -9.95 -8.55
C LEU A 173 11.74 -9.61 -9.08
N GLU A 174 11.59 -9.11 -10.32
CA GLU A 174 10.35 -8.51 -10.85
C GLU A 174 9.11 -9.43 -10.76
N ASP A 175 9.28 -10.74 -10.95
CA ASP A 175 8.16 -11.68 -10.89
C ASP A 175 7.65 -11.96 -9.46
N LYS A 176 8.43 -11.57 -8.46
CA LYS A 176 8.16 -11.86 -7.04
C LYS A 176 7.88 -10.61 -6.22
N VAL A 177 8.42 -9.48 -6.62
CA VAL A 177 8.22 -8.20 -5.94
C VAL A 177 6.88 -7.59 -6.37
N LEU A 178 6.06 -7.25 -5.39
CA LEU A 178 4.85 -6.45 -5.56
C LEU A 178 5.18 -4.96 -5.45
N ARG A 179 6.08 -4.62 -4.53
CA ARG A 179 6.55 -3.27 -4.30
C ARG A 179 7.92 -3.25 -3.64
N MET A 180 8.74 -2.29 -4.03
CA MET A 180 9.98 -1.97 -3.32
C MET A 180 10.07 -0.46 -3.14
N LYS A 181 10.39 -0.01 -1.94
CA LYS A 181 10.58 1.40 -1.63
C LYS A 181 11.75 1.61 -0.70
N GLY A 182 12.41 2.73 -0.83
CA GLY A 182 13.41 3.14 0.14
C GLY A 182 14.40 4.15 -0.39
N PHE A 183 15.52 4.22 0.31
CA PHE A 183 16.61 5.13 -0.01
C PHE A 183 17.91 4.33 -0.14
N ALA A 184 18.64 4.59 -1.19
CA ALA A 184 19.92 3.96 -1.48
C ALA A 184 21.01 5.03 -1.63
N ARG A 185 22.18 4.77 -1.08
CA ARG A 185 23.35 5.63 -1.24
C ARG A 185 24.11 5.23 -2.51
N VAL A 186 24.13 6.13 -3.47
CA VAL A 186 24.87 5.97 -4.74
C VAL A 186 25.94 7.04 -4.77
N ASP A 187 27.18 6.65 -4.69
CA ASP A 187 28.33 7.55 -4.46
C ASP A 187 28.06 8.43 -3.21
N ASP A 188 28.15 9.74 -3.36
CA ASP A 188 27.91 10.69 -2.27
C ASP A 188 26.49 11.26 -2.25
N SER A 189 25.55 10.65 -2.98
CA SER A 189 24.17 11.15 -3.08
C SER A 189 23.12 10.07 -2.82
N TRP A 190 21.99 10.50 -2.30
CA TRP A 190 20.87 9.61 -2.04
C TRP A 190 19.99 9.43 -3.28
N ARG A 191 19.47 8.23 -3.43
CA ARG A 191 18.43 7.87 -4.39
C ARG A 191 17.20 7.44 -3.65
N GLN A 192 16.06 7.96 -4.07
CA GLN A 192 14.79 7.36 -3.75
C GLN A 192 14.51 6.25 -4.76
N VAL A 193 14.30 5.04 -4.27
CA VAL A 193 13.94 3.86 -5.05
C VAL A 193 12.46 3.61 -4.87
N ASP A 194 11.73 3.50 -5.96
CA ASP A 194 10.31 3.09 -5.97
C ASP A 194 10.11 2.10 -7.13
N VAL A 195 9.69 0.87 -6.79
CA VAL A 195 9.38 -0.18 -7.74
C VAL A 195 7.94 -0.62 -7.52
N VAL A 196 7.17 -0.59 -8.58
CA VAL A 196 5.79 -1.07 -8.58
C VAL A 196 5.60 -1.99 -9.78
N ASP A 197 5.36 -3.25 -9.52
CA ASP A 197 5.31 -4.29 -10.55
C ASP A 197 6.64 -4.29 -11.35
N LYS A 198 6.62 -3.93 -12.64
CA LYS A 198 7.80 -3.83 -13.49
C LYS A 198 8.36 -2.41 -13.67
N ASP A 199 7.64 -1.42 -13.15
CA ASP A 199 8.05 -0.02 -13.23
C ASP A 199 9.10 0.29 -12.15
N VAL A 200 10.32 0.55 -12.57
CA VAL A 200 11.46 0.90 -11.70
C VAL A 200 11.74 2.39 -11.81
N SER A 201 11.70 3.09 -10.69
CA SER A 201 12.00 4.53 -10.59
C SER A 201 13.10 4.76 -9.57
N ILE A 202 14.23 5.34 -10.01
CA ILE A 202 15.38 5.67 -9.18
C ILE A 202 15.69 7.14 -9.40
N ASN A 203 15.40 7.98 -8.42
CA ASN A 203 15.53 9.43 -8.54
C ASN A 203 16.50 9.99 -7.51
N LYS A 204 17.30 10.98 -7.91
CA LYS A 204 18.09 11.77 -6.95
C LYS A 204 17.16 12.44 -5.95
N THR A 205 17.51 12.35 -4.68
CA THR A 205 16.74 12.99 -3.61
C THR A 205 17.67 13.62 -2.58
N GLN A 206 17.16 14.64 -1.89
CA GLN A 206 17.81 15.18 -0.71
C GLN A 206 16.99 14.71 0.51
N LEU A 207 17.67 14.08 1.45
CA LEU A 207 17.04 13.72 2.71
C LEU A 207 16.69 14.98 3.50
N GLY A 208 15.52 15.00 4.10
CA GLY A 208 15.11 16.10 4.96
C GLY A 208 15.98 16.14 6.23
N LYS A 209 16.02 17.32 6.89
CA LYS A 209 16.82 17.52 8.14
C LYS A 209 16.49 16.53 9.28
N ARG A 210 15.37 15.81 9.18
CA ARG A 210 14.92 14.81 10.18
C ARG A 210 15.26 13.37 9.77
N ASP A 211 15.73 13.14 8.56
CA ASP A 211 16.02 11.82 8.03
C ASP A 211 17.47 11.44 8.35
N ILE A 212 17.69 10.78 9.48
CA ILE A 212 19.02 10.31 9.88
C ILE A 212 19.19 8.89 9.27
N LEU A 213 19.43 8.84 7.96
CA LEU A 213 19.82 7.61 7.29
C LEU A 213 21.35 7.55 7.21
N THR A 214 21.92 6.55 7.86
CA THR A 214 23.36 6.26 7.80
C THR A 214 23.67 5.16 6.76
N LYS A 215 22.73 4.26 6.51
CA LYS A 215 22.80 3.11 5.60
C LYS A 215 21.73 3.19 4.51
N SER A 216 21.98 2.54 3.38
CA SER A 216 20.91 2.28 2.40
C SER A 216 19.86 1.38 3.03
N LYS A 217 18.58 1.74 2.85
CA LYS A 217 17.44 0.99 3.40
C LYS A 217 16.34 0.85 2.38
N LEU A 218 16.00 -0.39 2.03
CA LEU A 218 14.91 -0.74 1.13
C LEU A 218 13.90 -1.62 1.85
N VAL A 219 12.62 -1.33 1.66
CA VAL A 219 11.53 -2.21 2.07
C VAL A 219 11.01 -2.92 0.82
N ILE A 220 11.02 -4.24 0.85
CA ILE A 220 10.65 -5.13 -0.25
C ILE A 220 9.41 -5.90 0.17
N ILE A 221 8.33 -5.73 -0.56
CA ILE A 221 7.06 -6.44 -0.37
C ILE A 221 6.92 -7.41 -1.54
N GLY A 222 6.79 -8.67 -1.25
CA GLY A 222 6.72 -9.71 -2.27
C GLY A 222 5.70 -10.79 -1.99
N ARG A 223 5.54 -11.69 -2.95
CA ARG A 223 4.76 -12.90 -2.77
C ARG A 223 5.48 -13.79 -1.77
N ASP A 224 4.75 -14.32 -0.80
CA ASP A 224 5.31 -15.27 0.15
C ASP A 224 5.69 -16.56 -0.60
N THR A 225 7.01 -16.80 -0.69
CA THR A 225 7.58 -18.06 -1.13
C THR A 225 8.62 -18.45 -0.09
N GLU A 226 8.70 -19.73 0.24
CA GLU A 226 9.58 -20.26 1.30
C GLU A 226 11.04 -19.76 1.21
N ASP A 227 11.51 -19.38 0.02
CA ASP A 227 12.89 -18.96 -0.24
C ASP A 227 13.05 -17.47 -0.59
N PHE A 228 12.04 -16.62 -0.44
CA PHE A 228 12.13 -15.24 -0.97
C PHE A 228 13.22 -14.42 -0.27
N LYS A 229 13.41 -14.57 1.05
CA LYS A 229 14.52 -13.92 1.78
C LYS A 229 15.88 -14.29 1.19
N SER A 230 16.10 -15.58 0.97
CA SER A 230 17.35 -16.09 0.39
C SER A 230 17.60 -15.58 -1.01
N GLN A 231 16.55 -15.45 -1.80
CA GLN A 231 16.64 -14.91 -3.18
C GLN A 231 16.96 -13.42 -3.21
N ILE A 232 16.42 -12.63 -2.28
CA ILE A 232 16.77 -11.22 -2.11
C ILE A 232 18.27 -11.12 -1.77
N GLN A 233 18.73 -11.92 -0.80
CA GLN A 233 20.13 -11.94 -0.34
C GLN A 233 21.10 -12.35 -1.47
N GLU A 234 20.77 -13.43 -2.18
CA GLU A 234 21.57 -13.90 -3.30
C GLU A 234 21.65 -12.89 -4.46
N ALA A 235 20.50 -12.32 -4.84
CA ALA A 235 20.43 -11.30 -5.88
C ALA A 235 21.28 -10.07 -5.55
N TRP A 236 21.20 -9.61 -4.28
CA TRP A 236 21.96 -8.47 -3.80
C TRP A 236 23.45 -8.74 -3.83
N ARG A 237 23.86 -9.87 -3.25
CA ARG A 237 25.27 -10.28 -3.22
C ARG A 237 25.87 -10.45 -4.63
N LEU A 238 25.11 -11.01 -5.55
CA LEU A 238 25.55 -11.21 -6.93
C LEU A 238 25.81 -9.88 -7.66
N ILE A 239 24.99 -8.87 -7.41
CA ILE A 239 25.03 -7.59 -8.11
C ILE A 239 26.03 -6.63 -7.47
N PHE A 240 26.05 -6.56 -6.15
CA PHE A 240 26.82 -5.55 -5.43
C PHE A 240 28.07 -6.11 -4.75
N GLY A 241 28.20 -7.45 -4.62
CA GLY A 241 29.34 -8.07 -3.90
C GLY A 241 29.34 -7.80 -2.39
N ILE A 242 28.23 -7.29 -1.84
CA ILE A 242 28.08 -6.87 -0.45
C ILE A 242 27.01 -7.76 0.20
N GLU A 243 27.23 -8.17 1.44
CA GLU A 243 26.22 -8.89 2.21
C GLU A 243 25.23 -7.91 2.83
N PRO A 244 23.92 -8.01 2.54
CA PRO A 244 22.93 -7.15 3.14
C PRO A 244 22.45 -7.69 4.48
N GLU A 245 22.03 -6.80 5.38
CA GLU A 245 21.23 -7.16 6.55
C GLU A 245 19.76 -7.22 6.14
N ILE A 246 19.08 -8.36 6.36
CA ILE A 246 17.67 -8.53 5.95
C ILE A 246 16.84 -8.95 7.16
N TYR A 247 15.85 -8.12 7.46
CA TYR A 247 14.88 -8.30 8.53
C TYR A 247 13.51 -8.62 7.94
N SER A 248 12.81 -9.60 8.49
CA SER A 248 11.42 -9.90 8.16
C SER A 248 10.45 -9.11 9.06
N ASP A 249 9.18 -9.04 8.69
CA ASP A 249 8.12 -8.48 9.55
C ASP A 249 8.09 -9.16 10.93
N TYR A 250 8.41 -10.44 11.01
CA TYR A 250 8.49 -11.18 12.26
C TYR A 250 9.64 -10.71 13.16
N ASP A 251 10.76 -10.29 12.57
CA ASP A 251 11.93 -9.78 13.30
C ASP A 251 11.70 -8.35 13.82
N LEU A 252 10.75 -7.60 13.24
CA LEU A 252 10.47 -6.19 13.56
C LEU A 252 9.33 -6.01 14.56
N CYS A 253 8.54 -7.05 14.83
CA CYS A 253 7.39 -7.03 15.75
C CYS A 253 7.66 -7.73 17.09
N GLY A 254 8.89 -8.15 17.37
CA GLY A 254 9.35 -8.77 18.61
C GLY A 254 9.61 -7.79 19.75
#